data_3126434c16101699bfa962031f202b0b
#
_entry.id   3126434c16101699bfa962031f202b0b
#
_cell.length_a   1.000
_cell.length_b   1.000
_cell.length_c   1.000
_cell.angle_alpha   90.00
_cell.angle_beta   90.00
_cell.angle_gamma   90.00
#
_symmetry.space_group_name_H-M   'P 1'
#
loop_
_entity.id
_entity.type
_entity.pdbx_description
1 polymer ?
#
loop_
_entity_poly.entity_id
_entity_poly.type
_entity_poly.pdbx_seq_one_letter_code
_entity_poly.pdbx_strand_id
1 'polypeptide(L)'
;MNRRQFLQSAAATAALGAGRWAWAAEPPPKRPNIILCMADDQGWGDVSYNGHEVLKTPALDEMAAAGLRLDRFYAAAPVCSPTRGSVMTGRHPNRFGCFSWGRTLRPQEVTLAEALKSAGYVTAHFGKWHLGPVYSNSPVNPGASGFDEWLSAPNFYDNDPILSRQGKAQKVPGESSMVAVDAALDFIRRHSKGDKPFLAVVWFGSPHNPHIATEDMKKPYADQSARVQNYLGELAGIDAAMGKLRRELRAAGLRDNTLVWYCSDNGGVSGIARTGGRAGKGSIYEGGLRVPGIIEWPARIPRPRTSALPAVTSDIYPTLLELVGAKVDKQPPLDGVSLAPLIAGDMTRRPPIGFWDHGGGGISTPSAKLMGELLAKQQGGQEVDDPQALCADAAKIDKQYPEDAFPGHAAWTDWPWKLHRIHGGKGAKKKAKGKQAAESPADSAGVRIELYNLADDPMEKQDLAADQPDRVRTMRTEMEAWLKSVARSLNGKDY
;
A
#
# COMPACT_ATOMS: atom_id res chain seq x y z
N MET A 1 55.09 4.03 61.65
CA MET A 1 53.74 4.31 61.14
C MET A 1 52.90 3.05 61.20
N ASN A 2 51.85 3.07 61.99
CA ASN A 2 51.04 1.90 62.30
C ASN A 2 49.92 1.73 61.25
N ARG A 3 49.59 0.50 60.88
CA ARG A 3 48.60 0.12 59.83
C ARG A 3 47.25 0.88 59.94
N ARG A 4 46.90 1.36 61.10
CA ARG A 4 45.72 2.18 61.37
C ARG A 4 45.81 3.62 60.84
N GLN A 5 47.01 4.19 60.76
CA GLN A 5 47.20 5.56 60.26
C GLN A 5 47.23 5.59 58.73
N PHE A 6 47.61 4.47 58.06
CA PHE A 6 47.57 4.36 56.61
C PHE A 6 46.13 4.21 56.08
N LEU A 7 45.24 3.60 56.85
CA LEU A 7 43.82 3.42 56.45
C LEU A 7 42.96 4.68 56.71
N GLN A 8 43.39 5.57 57.59
CA GLN A 8 42.68 6.85 57.81
C GLN A 8 43.07 7.93 56.80
N SER A 9 44.22 7.85 56.17
CA SER A 9 44.63 8.77 55.11
C SER A 9 44.08 8.41 53.73
N ALA A 10 43.63 7.15 53.52
CA ALA A 10 43.02 6.71 52.26
C ALA A 10 41.50 6.98 52.17
N ALA A 11 40.87 7.31 53.32
CA ALA A 11 39.41 7.57 53.36
C ALA A 11 39.06 9.06 53.13
N ALA A 12 40.03 9.96 53.17
CA ALA A 12 39.76 11.40 53.03
C ALA A 12 39.95 11.93 51.60
N THR A 13 40.51 11.14 50.66
CA THR A 13 40.73 11.54 49.26
C THR A 13 39.72 10.93 48.26
N ALA A 14 38.80 10.08 48.72
CA ALA A 14 37.77 9.46 47.87
C ALA A 14 36.42 10.20 47.84
N ALA A 15 36.27 11.35 48.52
CA ALA A 15 35.01 12.06 48.64
C ALA A 15 34.86 13.29 47.76
N LEU A 16 35.81 13.60 46.87
CA LEU A 16 35.80 14.79 46.00
C LEU A 16 35.82 14.48 44.48
N GLY A 17 35.42 13.27 44.05
CA GLY A 17 35.44 12.87 42.66
C GLY A 17 34.16 12.25 42.09
N ALA A 18 33.08 12.20 42.89
CA ALA A 18 31.78 11.70 42.37
C ALA A 18 30.95 12.89 41.81
N GLY A 19 31.51 13.61 40.87
CA GLY A 19 30.74 14.40 39.93
C GLY A 19 29.84 13.41 39.18
N ARG A 20 28.57 13.33 39.60
CA ARG A 20 27.53 12.66 38.80
C ARG A 20 27.47 13.40 37.48
N TRP A 21 28.21 12.90 36.50
CA TRP A 21 27.87 13.16 35.11
C TRP A 21 26.52 12.50 34.90
N ALA A 22 25.45 13.25 35.19
CA ALA A 22 24.16 12.95 34.66
C ALA A 22 24.33 13.08 33.14
N TRP A 23 24.56 11.96 32.47
CA TRP A 23 24.27 11.86 31.04
C TRP A 23 22.81 12.29 30.95
N ALA A 24 22.58 13.50 30.47
CA ALA A 24 21.27 13.88 30.03
C ALA A 24 20.89 12.81 29.01
N ALA A 25 19.92 11.96 29.35
CA ALA A 25 19.39 11.00 28.41
C ALA A 25 19.05 11.81 27.16
N GLU A 26 19.63 11.44 26.00
CA GLU A 26 19.26 12.09 24.76
C GLU A 26 17.73 12.08 24.70
N PRO A 27 17.12 13.22 24.38
CA PRO A 27 15.66 13.26 24.26
C PRO A 27 15.25 12.12 23.32
N PRO A 28 14.19 11.37 23.65
CA PRO A 28 13.75 10.25 22.82
C PRO A 28 13.64 10.75 21.37
N PRO A 29 14.11 9.96 20.39
CA PRO A 29 14.14 10.39 19.01
C PRO A 29 12.74 10.88 18.61
N LYS A 30 12.69 12.07 18.05
CA LYS A 30 11.43 12.71 17.64
C LYS A 30 10.68 11.75 16.71
N ARG A 31 9.43 11.42 17.03
CA ARG A 31 8.61 10.55 16.16
C ARG A 31 8.57 11.12 14.74
N PRO A 32 8.72 10.30 13.69
CA PRO A 32 8.75 10.80 12.32
C PRO A 32 7.37 11.28 11.87
N ASN A 33 7.33 12.25 11.01
CA ASN A 33 6.19 12.46 10.15
C ASN A 33 6.13 11.33 9.10
N ILE A 34 4.95 11.00 8.65
CA ILE A 34 4.73 9.87 7.73
C ILE A 34 3.89 10.35 6.55
N ILE A 35 4.38 10.06 5.34
CA ILE A 35 3.65 10.32 4.10
C ILE A 35 3.62 9.03 3.30
N LEU A 36 2.41 8.53 3.00
CA LEU A 36 2.20 7.35 2.16
C LEU A 36 1.64 7.79 0.81
N CYS A 37 2.44 7.64 -0.25
CA CYS A 37 2.05 7.97 -1.61
C CYS A 37 1.79 6.68 -2.40
N MET A 38 0.66 6.61 -3.13
CA MET A 38 0.30 5.42 -3.90
C MET A 38 -0.28 5.81 -5.25
N ALA A 39 0.32 5.31 -6.34
CA ALA A 39 -0.23 5.38 -7.68
C ALA A 39 -1.37 4.36 -7.88
N ASP A 40 -2.15 4.53 -8.94
CA ASP A 40 -3.28 3.69 -9.31
C ASP A 40 -3.00 3.03 -10.67
N ASP A 41 -2.77 1.71 -10.70
CA ASP A 41 -2.44 0.95 -11.90
C ASP A 41 -1.02 1.17 -12.48
N GLN A 42 -0.06 1.67 -11.72
CA GLN A 42 1.32 1.81 -12.18
C GLN A 42 2.06 0.47 -12.13
N GLY A 43 2.55 -0.01 -13.27
CA GLY A 43 3.36 -1.21 -13.35
C GLY A 43 4.76 -1.03 -12.75
N TRP A 44 5.40 -2.14 -12.35
CA TRP A 44 6.76 -2.12 -11.80
C TRP A 44 7.78 -1.40 -12.70
N GLY A 45 7.67 -1.58 -14.01
CA GLY A 45 8.55 -0.97 -15.00
C GLY A 45 8.12 0.43 -15.48
N ASP A 46 7.05 1.01 -14.93
CA ASP A 46 6.56 2.35 -15.29
C ASP A 46 7.24 3.46 -14.48
N VAL A 47 8.54 3.31 -14.32
CA VAL A 47 9.48 4.28 -13.75
C VAL A 47 10.82 4.17 -14.43
N SER A 48 11.55 5.28 -14.62
CA SER A 48 12.81 5.25 -15.37
C SER A 48 13.92 4.49 -14.63
N TYR A 49 13.95 4.48 -13.32
CA TYR A 49 14.95 3.71 -12.55
C TYR A 49 14.79 2.17 -12.68
N ASN A 50 13.65 1.68 -13.16
CA ASN A 50 13.44 0.26 -13.51
C ASN A 50 13.62 0.00 -15.03
N GLY A 51 14.23 0.95 -15.76
CA GLY A 51 14.63 0.76 -17.15
C GLY A 51 13.54 1.10 -18.19
N HIS A 52 12.57 1.98 -17.87
CA HIS A 52 11.62 2.43 -18.88
C HIS A 52 12.34 3.29 -19.93
N GLU A 53 12.28 2.88 -21.22
CA GLU A 53 13.07 3.48 -22.29
C GLU A 53 12.62 4.91 -22.64
N VAL A 54 11.31 5.17 -22.61
CA VAL A 54 10.69 6.42 -23.06
C VAL A 54 10.31 7.32 -21.88
N LEU A 55 9.63 6.77 -20.87
CA LEU A 55 9.17 7.52 -19.70
C LEU A 55 10.36 8.07 -18.89
N LYS A 56 10.24 9.32 -18.45
CA LYS A 56 11.19 9.97 -17.52
C LYS A 56 10.50 10.29 -16.22
N THR A 57 11.05 9.79 -15.12
CA THR A 57 10.55 10.01 -13.74
C THR A 57 11.66 10.53 -12.83
N PRO A 58 12.23 11.72 -13.12
CA PRO A 58 13.42 12.21 -12.43
C PRO A 58 13.22 12.37 -10.92
N ALA A 59 12.02 12.71 -10.45
CA ALA A 59 11.76 12.88 -9.02
C ALA A 59 11.70 11.52 -8.28
N LEU A 60 11.12 10.50 -8.88
CA LEU A 60 11.13 9.13 -8.36
C LEU A 60 12.51 8.49 -8.46
N ASP A 61 13.28 8.78 -9.52
CA ASP A 61 14.67 8.35 -9.68
C ASP A 61 15.57 8.93 -8.57
N GLU A 62 15.43 10.24 -8.28
CA GLU A 62 16.13 10.88 -7.17
C GLU A 62 15.70 10.27 -5.81
N MET A 63 14.42 9.96 -5.64
CA MET A 63 13.92 9.34 -4.42
C MET A 63 14.51 7.93 -4.24
N ALA A 64 14.55 7.13 -5.30
CA ALA A 64 15.17 5.80 -5.29
C ALA A 64 16.69 5.87 -5.03
N ALA A 65 17.37 6.87 -5.59
CA ALA A 65 18.80 7.11 -5.39
C ALA A 65 19.14 7.71 -4.01
N ALA A 66 18.18 8.21 -3.26
CA ALA A 66 18.35 8.79 -1.93
C ALA A 66 17.83 7.91 -0.78
N GLY A 67 17.06 6.87 -1.09
CA GLY A 67 16.33 6.06 -0.12
C GLY A 67 16.64 4.56 -0.16
N LEU A 68 15.67 3.77 0.29
CA LEU A 68 15.62 2.32 0.17
C LEU A 68 14.70 1.95 -1.00
N ARG A 69 15.29 1.44 -2.08
CA ARG A 69 14.55 0.86 -3.21
C ARG A 69 14.20 -0.59 -2.91
N LEU A 70 12.93 -0.93 -3.05
CA LEU A 70 12.40 -2.28 -2.86
C LEU A 70 12.16 -2.92 -4.24
N ASP A 71 13.11 -3.71 -4.74
CA ASP A 71 13.02 -4.31 -6.08
C ASP A 71 11.88 -5.34 -6.20
N ARG A 72 11.46 -5.89 -5.05
CA ARG A 72 10.38 -6.88 -4.95
C ARG A 72 9.31 -6.42 -3.98
N PHE A 73 8.72 -5.28 -4.29
CA PHE A 73 7.56 -4.79 -3.57
C PHE A 73 6.28 -5.24 -4.27
N TYR A 74 5.35 -5.79 -3.49
CA TYR A 74 4.12 -6.38 -3.99
C TYR A 74 2.89 -5.66 -3.45
N ALA A 75 1.88 -5.49 -4.29
CA ALA A 75 0.52 -5.24 -3.86
C ALA A 75 -0.08 -6.51 -3.22
N ALA A 76 -0.80 -6.41 -2.12
CA ALA A 76 -1.41 -7.57 -1.47
C ALA A 76 -2.54 -8.22 -2.29
N ALA A 77 -3.03 -7.52 -3.31
CA ALA A 77 -4.00 -8.03 -4.27
C ALA A 77 -3.78 -7.37 -5.65
N PRO A 78 -4.20 -8.02 -6.75
CA PRO A 78 -3.95 -7.50 -8.09
C PRO A 78 -4.94 -6.41 -8.53
N VAL A 79 -5.68 -5.80 -7.59
CA VAL A 79 -6.69 -4.76 -7.85
C VAL A 79 -6.80 -3.76 -6.69
N CYS A 80 -7.34 -2.57 -6.99
CA CYS A 80 -7.29 -1.34 -6.18
C CYS A 80 -7.80 -1.46 -4.73
N SER A 81 -9.13 -1.60 -4.51
CA SER A 81 -9.72 -1.56 -3.15
C SER A 81 -9.11 -2.58 -2.20
N PRO A 82 -8.90 -3.85 -2.61
CA PRO A 82 -8.26 -4.85 -1.78
C PRO A 82 -6.89 -4.42 -1.26
N THR A 83 -6.02 -3.94 -2.13
CA THR A 83 -4.69 -3.47 -1.74
C THR A 83 -4.74 -2.26 -0.82
N ARG A 84 -5.63 -1.28 -1.11
CA ARG A 84 -5.82 -0.11 -0.25
C ARG A 84 -6.27 -0.51 1.15
N GLY A 85 -7.17 -1.49 1.25
CA GLY A 85 -7.57 -2.10 2.52
C GLY A 85 -6.41 -2.77 3.24
N SER A 86 -5.52 -3.46 2.52
CA SER A 86 -4.34 -4.10 3.14
C SER A 86 -3.35 -3.09 3.73
N VAL A 87 -3.18 -1.92 3.09
CA VAL A 87 -2.36 -0.83 3.63
C VAL A 87 -2.95 -0.28 4.92
N MET A 88 -4.29 -0.14 4.96
CA MET A 88 -4.96 0.39 6.14
C MET A 88 -4.99 -0.56 7.32
N THR A 89 -4.93 -1.88 7.11
CA THR A 89 -5.17 -2.88 8.17
C THR A 89 -3.99 -3.82 8.46
N GLY A 90 -3.00 -3.89 7.57
CA GLY A 90 -1.91 -4.89 7.67
C GLY A 90 -2.36 -6.33 7.38
N ARG A 91 -3.58 -6.50 6.84
CA ARG A 91 -4.24 -7.80 6.65
C ARG A 91 -4.50 -8.09 5.19
N HIS A 92 -4.56 -9.37 4.83
CA HIS A 92 -5.00 -9.77 3.50
C HIS A 92 -6.48 -9.37 3.30
N PRO A 93 -6.84 -8.72 2.15
CA PRO A 93 -8.16 -8.10 1.99
C PRO A 93 -9.34 -9.08 2.06
N ASN A 94 -9.13 -10.36 1.77
CA ASN A 94 -10.17 -11.36 1.89
C ASN A 94 -10.58 -11.62 3.35
N ARG A 95 -9.75 -11.28 4.35
CA ARG A 95 -10.13 -11.42 5.77
C ARG A 95 -11.34 -10.58 6.15
N PHE A 96 -11.51 -9.44 5.49
CA PHE A 96 -12.63 -8.52 5.72
C PHE A 96 -13.56 -8.38 4.49
N GLY A 97 -13.51 -9.32 3.55
CA GLY A 97 -14.46 -9.40 2.43
C GLY A 97 -14.24 -8.40 1.29
N CYS A 98 -13.12 -7.70 1.25
CA CYS A 98 -12.76 -6.81 0.16
C CYS A 98 -12.12 -7.58 -1.01
N PHE A 99 -12.93 -8.39 -1.72
CA PHE A 99 -12.44 -9.32 -2.74
C PHE A 99 -12.03 -8.66 -4.06
N SER A 100 -12.56 -7.49 -4.36
CA SER A 100 -12.40 -6.83 -5.65
C SER A 100 -12.59 -5.32 -5.55
N TRP A 101 -12.38 -4.61 -6.65
CA TRP A 101 -12.52 -3.15 -6.72
C TRP A 101 -13.93 -2.66 -6.36
N GLY A 102 -14.02 -1.50 -5.72
CA GLY A 102 -15.26 -0.88 -5.26
C GLY A 102 -15.91 -1.52 -4.03
N ARG A 103 -15.31 -2.58 -3.47
CA ARG A 103 -15.76 -3.12 -2.18
C ARG A 103 -15.21 -2.33 -1.01
N THR A 104 -15.99 -2.32 0.08
CA THR A 104 -15.75 -1.48 1.24
C THR A 104 -14.86 -2.15 2.28
N LEU A 105 -14.23 -1.34 3.12
CA LEU A 105 -13.65 -1.78 4.38
C LEU A 105 -14.75 -2.17 5.36
N ARG A 106 -14.50 -3.17 6.22
CA ARG A 106 -15.37 -3.44 7.38
C ARG A 106 -15.09 -2.45 8.51
N PRO A 107 -16.11 -1.82 9.10
CA PRO A 107 -15.94 -0.92 10.24
C PRO A 107 -15.31 -1.56 11.49
N GLN A 108 -15.29 -2.88 11.59
CA GLN A 108 -14.62 -3.60 12.68
C GLN A 108 -13.10 -3.67 12.54
N GLU A 109 -12.56 -3.38 11.35
CA GLU A 109 -11.12 -3.34 11.14
C GLU A 109 -10.51 -2.11 11.81
N VAL A 110 -9.40 -2.31 12.52
CA VAL A 110 -8.62 -1.19 13.05
C VAL A 110 -7.69 -0.67 11.96
N THR A 111 -7.89 0.57 11.57
CA THR A 111 -7.11 1.19 10.50
C THR A 111 -5.79 1.78 10.99
N LEU A 112 -4.86 1.96 10.07
CA LEU A 112 -3.59 2.65 10.33
C LEU A 112 -3.81 4.07 10.88
N ALA A 113 -4.83 4.78 10.37
CA ALA A 113 -5.13 6.13 10.84
C ALA A 113 -5.62 6.13 12.29
N GLU A 114 -6.49 5.20 12.68
CA GLU A 114 -6.94 5.04 14.05
C GLU A 114 -5.77 4.67 14.99
N ALA A 115 -4.93 3.72 14.58
CA ALA A 115 -3.78 3.29 15.35
C ALA A 115 -2.76 4.42 15.57
N LEU A 116 -2.44 5.21 14.53
CA LEU A 116 -1.52 6.32 14.66
C LEU A 116 -2.14 7.52 15.41
N LYS A 117 -3.43 7.76 15.23
CA LYS A 117 -4.16 8.77 15.99
C LYS A 117 -4.13 8.47 17.50
N SER A 118 -4.31 7.21 17.91
CA SER A 118 -4.17 6.80 19.31
C SER A 118 -2.74 6.99 19.82
N ALA A 119 -1.74 6.95 18.95
CA ALA A 119 -0.35 7.28 19.25
C ALA A 119 -0.04 8.78 19.20
N GLY A 120 -1.04 9.65 19.03
CA GLY A 120 -0.90 11.11 19.09
C GLY A 120 -0.57 11.79 17.75
N TYR A 121 -0.73 11.10 16.63
CA TYR A 121 -0.61 11.69 15.30
C TYR A 121 -1.85 12.51 14.92
N VAL A 122 -1.65 13.55 14.12
CA VAL A 122 -2.73 14.16 13.32
C VAL A 122 -2.75 13.46 11.96
N THR A 123 -3.94 13.07 11.50
CA THR A 123 -4.08 12.16 10.36
C THR A 123 -4.87 12.77 9.22
N ALA A 124 -4.42 12.59 7.97
CA ALA A 124 -5.16 13.08 6.81
C ALA A 124 -5.07 12.15 5.60
N HIS A 125 -6.14 12.17 4.76
CA HIS A 125 -6.23 11.42 3.51
C HIS A 125 -6.55 12.34 2.33
N PHE A 126 -5.82 12.19 1.22
CA PHE A 126 -5.97 12.98 0.01
C PHE A 126 -6.02 12.09 -1.24
N GLY A 127 -7.03 12.28 -2.08
CA GLY A 127 -7.18 11.58 -3.34
C GLY A 127 -8.13 10.39 -3.30
N LYS A 128 -7.82 9.30 -4.00
CA LYS A 128 -8.70 8.13 -4.18
C LYS A 128 -8.80 7.30 -2.89
N TRP A 129 -9.98 7.27 -2.27
CA TRP A 129 -10.25 6.43 -1.11
C TRP A 129 -10.49 4.97 -1.48
N HIS A 130 -11.50 4.70 -2.26
CA HIS A 130 -11.92 3.40 -2.82
C HIS A 130 -12.13 2.27 -1.79
N LEU A 131 -12.40 2.62 -0.53
CA LEU A 131 -12.73 1.69 0.57
C LEU A 131 -14.13 1.95 1.14
N GLY A 132 -14.92 2.75 0.43
CA GLY A 132 -16.28 3.12 0.75
C GLY A 132 -16.67 4.49 0.21
N PRO A 133 -17.93 4.91 0.39
CA PRO A 133 -18.40 6.23 0.00
C PRO A 133 -17.72 7.33 0.81
N VAL A 134 -17.57 8.50 0.19
CA VAL A 134 -16.96 9.71 0.80
C VAL A 134 -18.02 10.73 1.21
N TYR A 135 -19.16 10.25 1.69
CA TYR A 135 -20.26 11.07 2.24
C TYR A 135 -20.06 11.29 3.75
N SER A 136 -20.54 12.38 4.30
CA SER A 136 -20.35 12.76 5.72
C SER A 136 -20.87 11.71 6.70
N ASN A 137 -22.00 11.09 6.38
CA ASN A 137 -22.70 10.11 7.21
C ASN A 137 -22.38 8.63 6.86
N SER A 138 -21.44 8.36 5.95
CA SER A 138 -21.02 6.98 5.66
C SER A 138 -20.15 6.42 6.79
N PRO A 139 -20.42 5.20 7.32
CA PRO A 139 -19.61 4.58 8.36
C PRO A 139 -18.25 4.07 7.87
N VAL A 140 -17.95 4.20 6.57
CA VAL A 140 -16.73 3.75 5.92
C VAL A 140 -16.05 4.85 5.11
N ASN A 141 -16.36 6.14 5.39
CA ASN A 141 -15.63 7.26 4.83
C ASN A 141 -14.25 7.42 5.52
N PRO A 142 -13.32 8.24 4.99
CA PRO A 142 -12.01 8.43 5.62
C PRO A 142 -12.08 8.91 7.07
N GLY A 143 -13.04 9.80 7.42
CA GLY A 143 -13.22 10.29 8.79
C GLY A 143 -13.64 9.19 9.76
N ALA A 144 -14.61 8.34 9.38
CA ALA A 144 -15.03 7.17 10.14
C ALA A 144 -13.92 6.11 10.26
N SER A 145 -12.91 6.17 9.38
CA SER A 145 -11.72 5.31 9.37
C SER A 145 -10.50 5.98 10.03
N GLY A 146 -10.70 6.99 10.90
CA GLY A 146 -9.67 7.56 11.76
C GLY A 146 -8.95 8.81 11.24
N PHE A 147 -9.25 9.30 10.03
CA PHE A 147 -8.63 10.52 9.52
C PHE A 147 -9.29 11.79 10.09
N ASP A 148 -8.48 12.71 10.63
CA ASP A 148 -8.95 14.00 11.15
C ASP A 148 -9.38 14.93 10.03
N GLU A 149 -8.65 14.91 8.90
CA GLU A 149 -8.93 15.73 7.72
C GLU A 149 -8.90 14.88 6.45
N TRP A 150 -9.72 15.20 5.48
CA TRP A 150 -9.67 14.52 4.18
C TRP A 150 -10.26 15.34 3.04
N LEU A 151 -9.66 15.15 1.85
CA LEU A 151 -10.16 15.60 0.57
C LEU A 151 -10.07 14.43 -0.40
N SER A 152 -11.17 13.72 -0.61
CA SER A 152 -11.13 12.39 -1.19
C SER A 152 -12.20 12.16 -2.25
N ALA A 153 -11.89 11.24 -3.18
CA ALA A 153 -12.83 10.71 -4.15
C ALA A 153 -13.20 9.25 -3.83
N PRO A 154 -14.42 8.79 -4.18
CA PRO A 154 -14.80 7.39 -3.95
C PRO A 154 -14.03 6.40 -4.82
N ASN A 155 -13.42 6.84 -5.95
CA ASN A 155 -12.60 6.06 -6.87
C ASN A 155 -11.58 6.98 -7.55
N PHE A 156 -10.93 6.53 -8.67
CA PHE A 156 -10.07 7.40 -9.48
C PHE A 156 -10.81 8.64 -9.99
N TYR A 157 -10.06 9.66 -10.33
CA TYR A 157 -10.56 10.94 -10.80
C TYR A 157 -9.56 11.57 -11.77
N ASP A 158 -10.08 12.32 -12.72
CA ASP A 158 -9.32 13.01 -13.74
C ASP A 158 -8.94 14.45 -13.29
N ASN A 159 -8.45 15.28 -14.22
CA ASN A 159 -8.14 16.68 -13.98
C ASN A 159 -9.40 17.49 -13.63
N ASP A 160 -9.26 18.58 -12.88
CA ASP A 160 -10.34 19.43 -12.40
C ASP A 160 -11.45 18.67 -11.65
N PRO A 161 -11.10 17.77 -10.70
CA PRO A 161 -12.04 16.86 -10.09
C PRO A 161 -13.08 17.54 -9.20
N ILE A 162 -14.19 16.85 -8.99
CA ILE A 162 -15.08 17.09 -7.84
C ILE A 162 -14.67 16.12 -6.75
N LEU A 163 -14.20 16.64 -5.62
CA LEU A 163 -13.77 15.87 -4.46
C LEU A 163 -14.63 16.20 -3.24
N SER A 164 -14.69 15.27 -2.30
CA SER A 164 -15.37 15.48 -1.02
C SER A 164 -14.37 15.95 0.04
N ARG A 165 -14.52 17.17 0.53
CA ARG A 165 -13.83 17.67 1.71
C ARG A 165 -14.70 17.39 2.94
N GLN A 166 -14.34 16.37 3.69
CA GLN A 166 -15.05 15.98 4.92
C GLN A 166 -16.58 15.86 4.73
N GLY A 167 -17.00 15.25 3.62
CA GLY A 167 -18.40 15.03 3.27
C GLY A 167 -19.02 16.12 2.39
N LYS A 168 -18.34 17.26 2.19
CA LYS A 168 -18.81 18.34 1.31
C LYS A 168 -18.15 18.28 -0.06
N ALA A 169 -18.94 18.07 -1.11
CA ALA A 169 -18.46 18.03 -2.48
C ALA A 169 -18.05 19.43 -2.96
N GLN A 170 -16.89 19.52 -3.58
CA GLN A 170 -16.39 20.77 -4.16
C GLN A 170 -15.57 20.50 -5.42
N LYS A 171 -15.64 21.43 -6.38
CA LYS A 171 -14.74 21.43 -7.55
C LYS A 171 -13.36 21.89 -7.12
N VAL A 172 -12.31 21.17 -7.57
CA VAL A 172 -10.91 21.49 -7.28
C VAL A 172 -10.17 21.55 -8.60
N PRO A 173 -9.79 22.76 -9.08
CA PRO A 173 -9.10 22.89 -10.36
C PRO A 173 -7.65 22.36 -10.28
N GLY A 174 -7.18 21.80 -11.38
CA GLY A 174 -5.78 21.39 -11.54
C GLY A 174 -5.60 19.95 -12.05
N GLU A 175 -4.36 19.60 -12.31
CA GLU A 175 -3.95 18.25 -12.67
C GLU A 175 -4.18 17.31 -11.47
N SER A 176 -4.68 16.10 -11.74
CA SER A 176 -5.21 15.18 -10.73
C SER A 176 -4.22 14.84 -9.61
N SER A 177 -2.96 14.53 -9.94
CA SER A 177 -1.92 14.19 -8.96
C SER A 177 -1.46 15.41 -8.16
N MET A 178 -1.39 16.56 -8.83
CA MET A 178 -1.03 17.83 -8.21
C MET A 178 -2.06 18.29 -7.20
N VAL A 179 -3.36 18.13 -7.49
CA VAL A 179 -4.46 18.41 -6.57
C VAL A 179 -4.31 17.66 -5.25
N ALA A 180 -3.98 16.37 -5.31
CA ALA A 180 -3.78 15.56 -4.10
C ALA A 180 -2.57 16.03 -3.28
N VAL A 181 -1.43 16.32 -3.95
CA VAL A 181 -0.21 16.78 -3.29
C VAL A 181 -0.39 18.21 -2.73
N ASP A 182 -1.07 19.11 -3.43
CA ASP A 182 -1.32 20.47 -2.93
C ASP A 182 -2.18 20.47 -1.68
N ALA A 183 -3.20 19.63 -1.63
CA ALA A 183 -4.02 19.45 -0.43
C ALA A 183 -3.20 18.86 0.74
N ALA A 184 -2.31 17.89 0.47
CA ALA A 184 -1.40 17.35 1.47
C ALA A 184 -0.39 18.38 1.98
N LEU A 185 0.20 19.18 1.10
CA LEU A 185 1.12 20.26 1.47
C LEU A 185 0.44 21.35 2.29
N ASP A 186 -0.83 21.67 2.00
CA ASP A 186 -1.60 22.60 2.81
C ASP A 186 -1.81 22.06 4.23
N PHE A 187 -2.19 20.81 4.38
CA PHE A 187 -2.27 20.13 5.67
C PHE A 187 -0.92 20.12 6.40
N ILE A 188 0.16 19.75 5.73
CA ILE A 188 1.51 19.71 6.29
C ILE A 188 1.92 21.11 6.81
N ARG A 189 1.71 22.18 6.03
CA ARG A 189 2.04 23.57 6.45
C ARG A 189 1.30 23.99 7.71
N ARG A 190 0.04 23.57 7.89
CA ARG A 190 -0.76 23.88 9.07
C ARG A 190 -0.30 23.11 10.32
N HIS A 191 0.10 21.86 10.18
CA HIS A 191 0.39 20.97 11.30
C HIS A 191 1.88 20.83 11.64
N SER A 192 2.80 21.12 10.71
CA SER A 192 4.24 20.96 10.92
C SER A 192 4.86 21.89 11.97
N LYS A 193 4.15 22.98 12.34
CA LYS A 193 4.58 23.93 13.37
C LYS A 193 4.17 23.52 14.79
N GLY A 194 3.33 22.48 14.90
CA GLY A 194 2.87 21.94 16.18
C GLY A 194 3.79 20.85 16.72
N ASP A 195 3.48 20.38 17.93
CA ASP A 195 4.26 19.35 18.63
C ASP A 195 3.89 17.93 18.19
N LYS A 196 2.77 17.75 17.50
CA LYS A 196 2.28 16.42 17.06
C LYS A 196 2.86 16.07 15.69
N PRO A 197 3.38 14.85 15.51
CA PRO A 197 3.70 14.34 14.18
C PRO A 197 2.43 14.12 13.36
N PHE A 198 2.58 14.04 12.05
CA PHE A 198 1.44 13.82 11.15
C PHE A 198 1.58 12.54 10.33
N LEU A 199 0.42 11.96 9.97
CA LEU A 199 0.24 10.98 8.91
C LEU A 199 -0.52 11.66 7.76
N ALA A 200 0.07 11.73 6.57
CA ALA A 200 -0.59 12.13 5.34
C ALA A 200 -0.62 10.96 4.36
N VAL A 201 -1.81 10.51 3.99
CA VAL A 201 -2.02 9.48 2.97
C VAL A 201 -2.41 10.16 1.67
N VAL A 202 -1.58 10.02 0.62
CA VAL A 202 -1.74 10.68 -0.68
C VAL A 202 -1.89 9.60 -1.75
N TRP A 203 -3.12 9.29 -2.11
CA TRP A 203 -3.43 8.25 -3.07
C TRP A 203 -3.92 8.86 -4.39
N PHE A 204 -3.10 8.72 -5.42
CA PHE A 204 -3.37 9.27 -6.73
C PHE A 204 -4.53 8.55 -7.44
N GLY A 205 -5.18 9.25 -8.37
CA GLY A 205 -6.13 8.66 -9.31
C GLY A 205 -5.46 8.13 -10.58
N SER A 206 -4.26 8.61 -10.88
CA SER A 206 -3.45 8.30 -12.06
C SER A 206 -2.49 7.13 -11.81
N PRO A 207 -2.10 6.39 -12.85
CA PRO A 207 -2.53 6.45 -14.24
C PRO A 207 -3.71 5.51 -14.60
N HIS A 208 -4.76 5.48 -13.79
CA HIS A 208 -5.95 4.66 -14.08
C HIS A 208 -6.67 5.12 -15.35
N ASN A 209 -7.19 4.21 -16.16
CA ASN A 209 -7.97 4.56 -17.33
C ASN A 209 -9.37 5.15 -16.97
N PRO A 210 -9.92 6.10 -17.82
CA PRO A 210 -9.36 6.62 -19.07
C PRO A 210 -8.12 7.47 -18.79
N HIS A 211 -7.11 7.38 -19.69
CA HIS A 211 -5.90 8.17 -19.51
C HIS A 211 -6.12 9.57 -20.08
N ILE A 212 -6.08 10.60 -19.24
CA ILE A 212 -6.34 12.00 -19.57
C ILE A 212 -5.25 12.90 -18.96
N ALA A 213 -4.10 12.95 -19.60
CA ALA A 213 -3.02 13.84 -19.19
C ALA A 213 -3.20 15.26 -19.73
N THR A 214 -2.65 16.26 -19.04
CA THR A 214 -2.59 17.63 -19.52
C THR A 214 -1.68 17.75 -20.74
N GLU A 215 -1.88 18.77 -21.57
CA GLU A 215 -1.07 18.98 -22.78
C GLU A 215 0.43 19.11 -22.46
N ASP A 216 0.75 19.82 -21.37
CA ASP A 216 2.16 19.98 -20.97
C ASP A 216 2.81 18.65 -20.57
N MET A 217 2.08 17.75 -19.91
CA MET A 217 2.59 16.44 -19.52
C MET A 217 2.72 15.48 -20.71
N LYS A 218 1.97 15.70 -21.80
CA LYS A 218 2.06 14.90 -23.04
C LYS A 218 3.19 15.33 -23.97
N LYS A 219 3.60 16.61 -23.96
CA LYS A 219 4.61 17.17 -24.86
C LYS A 219 5.89 16.32 -25.01
N PRO A 220 6.50 15.77 -23.94
CA PRO A 220 7.70 14.96 -24.06
C PRO A 220 7.50 13.65 -24.83
N TYR A 221 6.26 13.24 -25.07
CA TYR A 221 5.87 11.97 -25.68
C TYR A 221 5.12 12.15 -27.00
N ALA A 222 5.32 13.27 -27.68
CA ALA A 222 4.61 13.64 -28.91
C ALA A 222 4.80 12.65 -30.08
N ASP A 223 5.86 11.86 -30.06
CA ASP A 223 6.18 10.80 -31.02
C ASP A 223 5.40 9.49 -30.78
N GLN A 224 4.72 9.38 -29.65
CA GLN A 224 3.94 8.20 -29.28
C GLN A 224 2.49 8.29 -29.78
N SER A 225 1.77 7.16 -29.79
CA SER A 225 0.31 7.18 -30.05
C SER A 225 -0.44 7.97 -28.98
N ALA A 226 -1.57 8.58 -29.32
CA ALA A 226 -2.37 9.41 -28.39
C ALA A 226 -2.72 8.69 -27.06
N ARG A 227 -2.98 7.38 -27.13
CA ARG A 227 -3.23 6.56 -25.93
C ARG A 227 -1.97 6.48 -25.05
N VAL A 228 -0.81 6.24 -25.64
CA VAL A 228 0.46 6.14 -24.91
C VAL A 228 0.91 7.51 -24.39
N GLN A 229 0.71 8.59 -25.16
CA GLN A 229 0.97 9.96 -24.70
C GLN A 229 0.21 10.30 -23.42
N ASN A 230 -1.09 9.98 -23.37
CA ASN A 230 -1.90 10.22 -22.18
C ASN A 230 -1.41 9.38 -20.99
N TYR A 231 -1.14 8.09 -21.20
CA TYR A 231 -0.64 7.21 -20.15
C TYR A 231 0.70 7.68 -19.56
N LEU A 232 1.68 7.95 -20.43
CA LEU A 232 3.00 8.45 -20.01
C LEU A 232 2.91 9.85 -19.38
N GLY A 233 2.00 10.68 -19.90
CA GLY A 233 1.73 12.02 -19.36
C GLY A 233 1.17 11.98 -17.95
N GLU A 234 0.28 11.05 -17.62
CA GLU A 234 -0.22 10.86 -16.25
C GLU A 234 0.87 10.38 -15.30
N LEU A 235 1.74 9.47 -15.75
CA LEU A 235 2.91 9.04 -14.96
C LEU A 235 3.89 10.20 -14.72
N ALA A 236 4.10 11.06 -15.73
CA ALA A 236 4.89 12.29 -15.58
C ALA A 236 4.22 13.28 -14.61
N GLY A 237 2.90 13.35 -14.57
CA GLY A 237 2.12 14.13 -13.59
C GLY A 237 2.36 13.66 -12.16
N ILE A 238 2.33 12.35 -11.92
CA ILE A 238 2.69 11.76 -10.61
C ILE A 238 4.12 12.14 -10.23
N ASP A 239 5.09 11.97 -11.15
CA ASP A 239 6.49 12.30 -10.88
C ASP A 239 6.69 13.79 -10.55
N ALA A 240 6.03 14.68 -11.29
CA ALA A 240 6.06 16.12 -11.02
C ALA A 240 5.47 16.47 -9.65
N ALA A 241 4.36 15.82 -9.25
CA ALA A 241 3.71 15.98 -7.96
C ALA A 241 4.62 15.48 -6.82
N MET A 242 5.26 14.30 -6.98
CA MET A 242 6.26 13.78 -6.04
C MET A 242 7.47 14.71 -5.93
N GLY A 243 7.93 15.28 -7.04
CA GLY A 243 8.99 16.27 -7.07
C GLY A 243 8.64 17.54 -6.28
N LYS A 244 7.41 18.03 -6.42
CA LYS A 244 6.89 19.16 -5.63
C LYS A 244 6.85 18.82 -4.15
N LEU A 245 6.27 17.68 -3.77
CA LEU A 245 6.21 17.25 -2.37
C LEU A 245 7.61 17.21 -1.72
N ARG A 246 8.58 16.59 -2.38
CA ARG A 246 9.95 16.46 -1.87
C ARG A 246 10.66 17.82 -1.76
N ARG A 247 10.45 18.74 -2.70
CA ARG A 247 11.01 20.12 -2.63
C ARG A 247 10.42 20.90 -1.46
N GLU A 248 9.11 20.86 -1.27
CA GLU A 248 8.43 21.58 -0.18
C GLU A 248 8.83 21.04 1.19
N LEU A 249 8.97 19.71 1.35
CA LEU A 249 9.49 19.12 2.59
C LEU A 249 10.92 19.58 2.91
N ARG A 250 11.78 19.69 1.89
CA ARG A 250 13.13 20.25 2.06
C ARG A 250 13.09 21.72 2.47
N ALA A 251 12.33 22.54 1.78
CA ALA A 251 12.18 23.96 2.06
C ALA A 251 11.61 24.23 3.46
N ALA A 252 10.73 23.37 3.95
CA ALA A 252 10.17 23.44 5.29
C ALA A 252 11.08 22.86 6.40
N GLY A 253 12.25 22.30 6.07
CA GLY A 253 13.13 21.63 7.03
C GLY A 253 12.56 20.33 7.63
N LEU A 254 11.59 19.71 6.96
CA LEU A 254 10.90 18.52 7.45
C LEU A 254 11.48 17.20 6.90
N ARG A 255 12.27 17.28 5.83
CA ARG A 255 12.74 16.13 5.07
C ARG A 255 13.37 15.05 5.94
N ASP A 256 14.28 15.43 6.82
CA ASP A 256 15.12 14.47 7.55
C ASP A 256 14.30 13.61 8.52
N ASN A 257 13.26 14.18 9.17
CA ASN A 257 12.38 13.47 10.09
C ASN A 257 11.01 13.13 9.47
N THR A 258 10.95 12.96 8.16
CA THR A 258 9.76 12.52 7.45
C THR A 258 10.04 11.23 6.68
N LEU A 259 9.31 10.17 7.01
CA LEU A 259 9.27 8.95 6.23
C LEU A 259 8.30 9.14 5.05
N VAL A 260 8.80 9.11 3.83
CA VAL A 260 7.99 9.11 2.60
C VAL A 260 8.06 7.71 1.99
N TRP A 261 6.90 7.04 1.87
CA TRP A 261 6.79 5.72 1.24
C TRP A 261 5.97 5.83 -0.03
N TYR A 262 6.56 5.47 -1.16
CA TYR A 262 5.91 5.45 -2.47
C TYR A 262 5.71 4.02 -2.97
N CYS A 263 4.53 3.72 -3.53
CA CYS A 263 4.22 2.47 -4.22
C CYS A 263 3.06 2.62 -5.21
N SER A 264 2.61 1.51 -5.82
CA SER A 264 1.34 1.42 -6.55
C SER A 264 0.40 0.43 -5.86
N ASP A 265 -0.90 0.53 -6.14
CA ASP A 265 -1.94 -0.33 -5.54
C ASP A 265 -2.08 -1.69 -6.23
N ASN A 266 -1.68 -1.83 -7.47
CA ASN A 266 -1.56 -3.08 -8.22
C ASN A 266 -0.66 -2.91 -9.43
N GLY A 267 -0.29 -4.01 -10.06
CA GLY A 267 0.48 -3.99 -11.30
C GLY A 267 -0.29 -3.30 -12.43
N GLY A 268 0.45 -2.81 -13.41
CA GLY A 268 -0.10 -2.04 -14.51
C GLY A 268 -1.00 -2.86 -15.46
N VAL A 269 -1.78 -2.14 -16.26
CA VAL A 269 -2.69 -2.73 -17.25
C VAL A 269 -1.90 -3.33 -18.41
N SER A 270 -2.09 -4.63 -18.68
CA SER A 270 -1.44 -5.32 -19.80
C SER A 270 -1.69 -4.62 -21.14
N GLY A 271 -0.65 -4.51 -21.97
CA GLY A 271 -0.73 -3.91 -23.31
C GLY A 271 -0.55 -2.39 -23.36
N ILE A 272 -0.32 -1.72 -22.21
CA ILE A 272 0.12 -0.34 -22.14
C ILE A 272 1.23 -0.16 -21.10
N ALA A 273 1.08 -0.75 -19.92
CA ALA A 273 2.03 -0.66 -18.82
C ALA A 273 3.23 -1.61 -18.98
N ARG A 274 4.36 -1.26 -18.38
CA ARG A 274 5.54 -2.12 -18.19
C ARG A 274 5.36 -2.90 -16.87
N THR A 275 4.70 -4.05 -16.93
CA THR A 275 4.31 -4.81 -15.74
C THR A 275 5.48 -5.46 -14.99
N GLY A 276 6.63 -5.65 -15.66
CA GLY A 276 7.82 -6.26 -15.05
C GLY A 276 7.69 -7.76 -14.72
N GLY A 277 6.63 -8.43 -15.17
CA GLY A 277 6.37 -9.84 -14.93
C GLY A 277 5.27 -10.40 -15.84
N ARG A 278 4.90 -11.67 -15.63
CA ARG A 278 3.81 -12.33 -16.34
C ARG A 278 2.47 -11.66 -16.05
N ALA A 279 1.64 -11.44 -17.08
CA ALA A 279 0.31 -10.81 -17.02
C ALA A 279 0.37 -9.33 -16.52
N GLY A 280 -0.67 -8.86 -15.83
CA GLY A 280 -0.81 -7.50 -15.31
C GLY A 280 -2.00 -7.41 -14.36
N LYS A 281 -2.57 -6.22 -14.17
CA LYS A 281 -3.73 -5.95 -13.33
C LYS A 281 -4.78 -7.05 -13.41
N GLY A 282 -5.30 -7.48 -12.27
CA GLY A 282 -6.30 -8.57 -12.16
C GLY A 282 -5.70 -9.97 -12.16
N SER A 283 -4.37 -10.12 -12.07
CA SER A 283 -3.69 -11.43 -12.04
C SER A 283 -2.74 -11.53 -10.85
N ILE A 284 -2.68 -12.72 -10.20
CA ILE A 284 -1.72 -12.99 -9.09
C ILE A 284 -0.33 -13.41 -9.60
N TYR A 285 -0.08 -13.43 -10.90
CA TYR A 285 1.28 -13.53 -11.43
C TYR A 285 2.06 -12.23 -11.18
N GLU A 286 3.38 -12.29 -11.31
CA GLU A 286 4.29 -11.17 -10.98
C GLU A 286 3.84 -9.83 -11.58
N GLY A 287 3.39 -9.81 -12.84
CA GLY A 287 2.99 -8.56 -13.50
C GLY A 287 1.75 -7.89 -12.94
N GLY A 288 0.91 -8.61 -12.19
CA GLY A 288 -0.26 -8.03 -11.54
C GLY A 288 -0.06 -7.64 -10.08
N LEU A 289 1.01 -8.15 -9.45
CA LEU A 289 1.30 -7.94 -8.04
C LEU A 289 2.54 -7.07 -7.81
N ARG A 290 3.61 -7.23 -8.59
CA ARG A 290 4.86 -6.52 -8.41
C ARG A 290 4.70 -5.07 -8.85
N VAL A 291 5.08 -4.14 -7.97
CA VAL A 291 4.91 -2.69 -8.16
C VAL A 291 6.18 -1.93 -7.76
N PRO A 292 6.36 -0.66 -8.18
CA PRO A 292 7.41 0.18 -7.64
C PRO A 292 7.31 0.32 -6.13
N GLY A 293 8.44 0.32 -5.43
CA GLY A 293 8.47 0.52 -3.98
C GLY A 293 9.71 1.31 -3.56
N ILE A 294 9.53 2.46 -2.89
CA ILE A 294 10.63 3.30 -2.41
C ILE A 294 10.28 3.84 -1.02
N ILE A 295 11.25 3.83 -0.10
CA ILE A 295 11.19 4.51 1.19
C ILE A 295 12.31 5.55 1.25
N GLU A 296 11.98 6.84 1.34
CA GLU A 296 12.92 7.92 1.64
C GLU A 296 12.71 8.38 3.08
N TRP A 297 13.76 8.24 3.90
CA TRP A 297 13.78 8.72 5.29
C TRP A 297 15.23 8.98 5.74
N PRO A 298 15.77 10.17 5.48
CA PRO A 298 17.20 10.43 5.67
C PRO A 298 17.71 10.17 7.10
N ALA A 299 16.91 10.44 8.13
CA ALA A 299 17.30 10.16 9.52
C ALA A 299 17.56 8.67 9.82
N ARG A 300 16.97 7.75 9.05
CA ARG A 300 17.11 6.29 9.26
C ARG A 300 17.74 5.57 8.06
N ILE A 301 17.71 6.19 6.89
CA ILE A 301 18.32 5.68 5.66
C ILE A 301 19.30 6.74 5.15
N PRO A 302 20.44 6.95 5.87
CA PRO A 302 21.39 7.99 5.51
C PRO A 302 22.23 7.65 4.26
N ARG A 303 22.20 6.39 3.82
CA ARG A 303 22.85 5.90 2.60
C ARG A 303 21.84 5.14 1.76
N PRO A 304 21.76 5.40 0.46
CA PRO A 304 20.84 4.71 -0.43
C PRO A 304 21.15 3.20 -0.48
N ARG A 305 20.10 2.39 -0.56
CA ARG A 305 20.20 0.93 -0.62
C ARG A 305 19.12 0.36 -1.55
N THR A 306 19.42 -0.80 -2.08
CA THR A 306 18.44 -1.63 -2.82
C THR A 306 18.26 -2.93 -2.07
N SER A 307 17.01 -3.35 -1.90
CA SER A 307 16.67 -4.64 -1.31
C SER A 307 15.94 -5.53 -2.32
N ALA A 308 16.41 -6.77 -2.45
CA ALA A 308 15.72 -7.83 -3.17
C ALA A 308 14.84 -8.69 -2.26
N LEU A 309 14.76 -8.39 -0.97
CA LEU A 309 13.85 -9.08 -0.04
C LEU A 309 12.41 -8.74 -0.43
N PRO A 310 11.53 -9.73 -0.64
CA PRO A 310 10.12 -9.48 -0.88
C PRO A 310 9.49 -8.65 0.24
N ALA A 311 8.67 -7.68 -0.13
CA ALA A 311 7.85 -6.90 0.79
C ALA A 311 6.47 -6.67 0.15
N VAL A 312 5.44 -6.45 0.94
CA VAL A 312 4.05 -6.35 0.47
C VAL A 312 3.32 -5.20 1.15
N THR A 313 2.30 -4.66 0.52
CA THR A 313 1.57 -3.49 1.05
C THR A 313 0.98 -3.70 2.44
N SER A 314 0.65 -4.93 2.82
CA SER A 314 0.24 -5.24 4.20
C SER A 314 1.36 -5.09 5.24
N ASP A 315 2.63 -5.03 4.83
CA ASP A 315 3.76 -4.79 5.74
C ASP A 315 3.82 -3.33 6.22
N ILE A 316 3.17 -2.40 5.50
CA ILE A 316 3.17 -0.96 5.84
C ILE A 316 2.60 -0.74 7.25
N TYR A 317 1.46 -1.34 7.54
CA TYR A 317 0.78 -1.21 8.84
C TYR A 317 1.67 -1.62 10.03
N PRO A 318 2.14 -2.88 10.16
CA PRO A 318 2.97 -3.29 11.29
C PRO A 318 4.31 -2.56 11.34
N THR A 319 4.88 -2.18 10.19
CA THR A 319 6.12 -1.40 10.14
C THR A 319 5.94 -0.04 10.80
N LEU A 320 4.88 0.68 10.44
CA LEU A 320 4.63 2.01 10.99
C LEU A 320 4.27 1.94 12.47
N LEU A 321 3.48 0.96 12.90
CA LEU A 321 3.19 0.75 14.31
C LEU A 321 4.48 0.55 15.14
N GLU A 322 5.39 -0.31 14.68
CA GLU A 322 6.66 -0.54 15.35
C GLU A 322 7.53 0.72 15.39
N LEU A 323 7.68 1.41 14.26
CA LEU A 323 8.51 2.62 14.17
C LEU A 323 8.06 3.76 15.09
N VAL A 324 6.75 3.86 15.37
CA VAL A 324 6.19 4.92 16.23
C VAL A 324 5.89 4.43 17.65
N GLY A 325 6.04 3.12 17.92
CA GLY A 325 5.71 2.50 19.20
C GLY A 325 4.21 2.47 19.49
N ALA A 326 3.36 2.45 18.45
CA ALA A 326 1.92 2.35 18.60
C ALA A 326 1.51 0.92 19.00
N LYS A 327 0.53 0.83 19.88
CA LYS A 327 -0.09 -0.46 20.31
C LYS A 327 -1.56 -0.41 19.99
N VAL A 328 -2.09 -1.52 19.50
CA VAL A 328 -3.51 -1.70 19.22
C VAL A 328 -4.03 -2.81 20.11
N ASP A 329 -4.98 -2.47 20.97
CA ASP A 329 -5.64 -3.45 21.81
C ASP A 329 -6.51 -4.37 20.95
N LYS A 330 -6.44 -5.69 21.20
CA LYS A 330 -7.19 -6.72 20.47
C LYS A 330 -6.96 -6.66 18.95
N GLN A 331 -5.69 -6.48 18.54
CA GLN A 331 -5.30 -6.47 17.13
C GLN A 331 -5.73 -7.79 16.46
N PRO A 332 -6.57 -7.76 15.42
CA PRO A 332 -6.85 -8.94 14.61
C PRO A 332 -5.56 -9.48 13.94
N PRO A 333 -5.49 -10.78 13.60
CA PRO A 333 -4.31 -11.38 12.99
C PRO A 333 -3.82 -10.60 11.75
N LEU A 334 -2.55 -10.22 11.74
CA LEU A 334 -1.89 -9.54 10.62
C LEU A 334 -1.32 -10.57 9.63
N ASP A 335 -1.31 -10.21 8.34
CA ASP A 335 -0.57 -10.94 7.30
C ASP A 335 0.76 -10.25 6.98
N GLY A 336 0.83 -8.94 7.18
CA GLY A 336 2.04 -8.15 7.07
C GLY A 336 3.00 -8.39 8.23
N VAL A 337 4.28 -8.16 7.95
CA VAL A 337 5.36 -8.17 8.96
C VAL A 337 6.04 -6.81 8.99
N SER A 338 6.62 -6.44 10.12
CA SER A 338 7.36 -5.19 10.20
C SER A 338 8.64 -5.22 9.36
N LEU A 339 8.83 -4.19 8.55
CA LEU A 339 10.05 -3.92 7.80
C LEU A 339 10.98 -2.94 8.53
N ALA A 340 10.72 -2.60 9.80
CA ALA A 340 11.62 -1.76 10.59
C ALA A 340 13.06 -2.32 10.64
N PRO A 341 13.29 -3.65 10.79
CA PRO A 341 14.63 -4.22 10.64
C PRO A 341 15.21 -4.06 9.22
N LEU A 342 14.40 -4.14 8.17
CA LEU A 342 14.87 -3.89 6.80
C LEU A 342 15.29 -2.42 6.61
N ILE A 343 14.53 -1.50 7.16
CA ILE A 343 14.87 -0.07 7.15
C ILE A 343 16.17 0.18 7.93
N ALA A 344 16.41 -0.52 9.01
CA ALA A 344 17.68 -0.49 9.75
C ALA A 344 18.85 -1.17 9.02
N GLY A 345 18.58 -2.08 8.09
CA GLY A 345 19.60 -2.83 7.32
C GLY A 345 19.85 -4.26 7.81
N ASP A 346 19.06 -4.75 8.76
CA ASP A 346 19.32 -5.98 9.50
C ASP A 346 18.43 -7.17 9.09
N MET A 347 17.49 -6.98 8.13
CA MET A 347 16.55 -8.02 7.70
C MET A 347 17.04 -8.76 6.46
N THR A 348 17.30 -10.04 6.59
CA THR A 348 17.75 -10.92 5.48
C THR A 348 16.71 -11.96 5.06
N ARG A 349 15.67 -12.19 5.88
CA ARG A 349 14.61 -13.17 5.64
C ARG A 349 13.29 -12.67 6.22
N ARG A 350 12.19 -13.14 5.64
CA ARG A 350 10.82 -12.91 6.14
C ARG A 350 10.00 -14.20 6.06
N PRO A 351 8.87 -14.29 6.78
CA PRO A 351 7.84 -15.31 6.52
C PRO A 351 7.28 -15.22 5.10
N PRO A 352 6.74 -16.32 4.56
CA PRO A 352 6.10 -16.34 3.25
C PRO A 352 4.95 -15.32 3.13
N ILE A 353 4.62 -14.93 1.88
CA ILE A 353 3.52 -14.03 1.54
C ILE A 353 2.42 -14.83 0.85
N GLY A 354 1.20 -14.75 1.39
CA GLY A 354 0.02 -15.31 0.76
C GLY A 354 -0.74 -14.30 -0.10
N PHE A 355 -1.19 -14.74 -1.26
CA PHE A 355 -2.07 -13.99 -2.18
C PHE A 355 -3.29 -14.83 -2.52
N TRP A 356 -4.46 -14.22 -2.59
CA TRP A 356 -5.68 -14.94 -2.96
C TRP A 356 -6.68 -14.03 -3.67
N ASP A 357 -6.82 -14.23 -4.99
CA ASP A 357 -7.94 -13.70 -5.77
C ASP A 357 -9.13 -14.68 -5.63
N HIS A 358 -10.09 -14.31 -4.80
CA HIS A 358 -11.29 -15.10 -4.54
C HIS A 358 -12.22 -15.22 -5.76
N GLY A 359 -12.02 -14.39 -6.80
CA GLY A 359 -12.86 -14.35 -8.00
C GLY A 359 -14.18 -13.61 -7.81
N GLY A 360 -14.32 -12.80 -6.78
CA GLY A 360 -15.49 -11.95 -6.54
C GLY A 360 -15.57 -10.79 -7.54
N GLY A 361 -16.79 -10.42 -8.00
CA GLY A 361 -17.00 -9.26 -8.86
C GLY A 361 -16.75 -7.94 -8.13
N GLY A 362 -16.32 -6.91 -8.89
CA GLY A 362 -16.21 -5.54 -8.40
C GLY A 362 -17.55 -4.80 -8.38
N ILE A 363 -17.56 -3.66 -7.74
CA ILE A 363 -18.72 -2.74 -7.65
C ILE A 363 -18.33 -1.43 -8.32
N SER A 364 -19.12 -0.95 -9.28
CA SER A 364 -18.85 0.30 -9.98
C SER A 364 -19.07 1.50 -9.07
N THR A 365 -18.05 2.34 -8.96
CA THR A 365 -18.07 3.58 -8.13
C THR A 365 -17.50 4.75 -8.92
N PRO A 366 -18.16 5.19 -10.02
CA PRO A 366 -17.65 6.25 -10.91
C PRO A 366 -17.62 7.61 -10.19
N SER A 367 -16.44 8.11 -9.84
CA SER A 367 -16.24 9.33 -9.05
C SER A 367 -16.93 10.54 -9.64
N ALA A 368 -16.73 10.83 -10.93
CA ALA A 368 -17.31 12.01 -11.57
C ALA A 368 -18.82 12.05 -11.43
N LYS A 369 -19.51 10.92 -11.62
CA LYS A 369 -20.97 10.80 -11.46
C LYS A 369 -21.37 10.98 -9.99
N LEU A 370 -20.79 10.16 -9.08
CA LEU A 370 -21.19 10.16 -7.67
C LEU A 370 -20.92 11.51 -7.00
N MET A 371 -19.78 12.13 -7.31
CA MET A 371 -19.43 13.43 -6.74
C MET A 371 -20.22 14.57 -7.37
N GLY A 372 -20.58 14.49 -8.66
CA GLY A 372 -21.48 15.44 -9.32
C GLY A 372 -22.89 15.40 -8.73
N GLU A 373 -23.43 14.20 -8.47
CA GLU A 373 -24.74 14.00 -7.83
C GLU A 373 -24.72 14.53 -6.38
N LEU A 374 -23.66 14.25 -5.61
CA LEU A 374 -23.51 14.79 -4.25
C LEU A 374 -23.48 16.31 -4.26
N LEU A 375 -22.69 16.93 -5.16
CA LEU A 375 -22.61 18.38 -5.29
C LEU A 375 -23.98 19.00 -5.59
N ALA A 376 -24.71 18.42 -6.55
CA ALA A 376 -26.06 18.92 -6.92
C ALA A 376 -27.04 18.81 -5.75
N LYS A 377 -27.07 17.70 -5.03
CA LYS A 377 -27.90 17.52 -3.83
C LYS A 377 -27.58 18.57 -2.76
N GLN A 378 -26.32 18.77 -2.46
CA GLN A 378 -25.88 19.72 -1.43
C GLN A 378 -26.17 21.17 -1.82
N GLN A 379 -26.06 21.53 -3.10
CA GLN A 379 -26.52 22.85 -3.61
C GLN A 379 -28.02 23.05 -3.46
N GLY A 380 -28.82 21.97 -3.53
CA GLY A 380 -30.25 21.94 -3.27
C GLY A 380 -30.60 21.81 -1.78
N GLY A 381 -29.63 21.88 -0.85
CA GLY A 381 -29.88 21.74 0.59
C GLY A 381 -30.25 20.33 1.05
N GLN A 382 -29.89 19.30 0.25
CA GLN A 382 -30.22 17.91 0.52
C GLN A 382 -28.95 17.12 0.92
N GLU A 383 -29.13 16.14 1.80
CA GLU A 383 -28.08 15.15 2.16
C GLU A 383 -28.37 13.78 1.50
N VAL A 384 -27.36 12.92 1.48
CA VAL A 384 -27.54 11.52 1.08
C VAL A 384 -27.94 10.71 2.31
N ASP A 385 -29.11 10.10 2.29
CA ASP A 385 -29.70 9.30 3.38
C ASP A 385 -29.99 7.86 2.98
N ASP A 386 -29.67 7.46 1.74
CA ASP A 386 -29.82 6.09 1.23
C ASP A 386 -28.83 5.15 1.92
N PRO A 387 -29.30 4.18 2.76
CA PRO A 387 -28.43 3.25 3.45
C PRO A 387 -27.53 2.42 2.51
N GLN A 388 -28.02 2.06 1.31
CA GLN A 388 -27.25 1.31 0.34
C GLN A 388 -26.14 2.17 -0.28
N ALA A 389 -26.44 3.42 -0.62
CA ALA A 389 -25.45 4.36 -1.12
C ALA A 389 -24.39 4.71 -0.07
N LEU A 390 -24.76 4.67 1.22
CA LEU A 390 -23.86 4.94 2.35
C LEU A 390 -23.09 3.70 2.83
N CYS A 391 -23.41 2.51 2.34
CA CYS A 391 -22.93 1.24 2.86
C CYS A 391 -23.15 1.12 4.40
N ALA A 392 -24.31 1.53 4.88
CA ALA A 392 -24.66 1.53 6.31
C ALA A 392 -24.67 0.13 6.93
N ASP A 393 -24.73 -0.93 6.11
CA ASP A 393 -24.67 -2.34 6.49
C ASP A 393 -23.26 -2.96 6.36
N ALA A 394 -22.22 -2.16 6.08
CA ALA A 394 -20.85 -2.67 5.87
C ALA A 394 -20.29 -3.49 7.05
N ALA A 395 -20.82 -3.27 8.27
CA ALA A 395 -20.45 -4.03 9.45
C ALA A 395 -21.06 -5.46 9.49
N LYS A 396 -22.08 -5.74 8.66
CA LYS A 396 -22.77 -7.04 8.68
C LYS A 396 -21.93 -8.14 8.06
N ILE A 397 -21.99 -9.33 8.69
CA ILE A 397 -21.33 -10.55 8.23
C ILE A 397 -22.42 -11.58 7.93
N ASP A 398 -23.25 -11.27 6.93
CA ASP A 398 -24.43 -12.07 6.61
C ASP A 398 -24.11 -13.40 5.91
N LYS A 399 -22.98 -13.43 5.17
CA LYS A 399 -22.57 -14.61 4.43
C LYS A 399 -21.45 -15.35 5.13
N GLN A 400 -21.63 -16.66 5.32
CA GLN A 400 -20.59 -17.58 5.80
C GLN A 400 -19.96 -18.33 4.63
N TYR A 401 -18.65 -18.55 4.69
CA TYR A 401 -17.84 -19.20 3.67
C TYR A 401 -17.27 -20.50 4.22
N PRO A 402 -17.24 -21.60 3.42
CA PRO A 402 -16.56 -22.84 3.83
C PRO A 402 -15.09 -22.59 4.12
N GLU A 403 -14.60 -23.15 5.23
CA GLU A 403 -13.20 -22.96 5.65
C GLU A 403 -12.22 -23.90 4.90
N ASP A 404 -12.73 -24.82 4.10
CA ASP A 404 -12.00 -25.82 3.32
C ASP A 404 -12.16 -25.68 1.80
N ALA A 405 -12.89 -24.66 1.35
CA ALA A 405 -13.10 -24.37 -0.07
C ALA A 405 -12.44 -23.04 -0.45
N PHE A 406 -11.48 -23.10 -1.36
CA PHE A 406 -10.68 -21.95 -1.78
C PHE A 406 -10.87 -21.68 -3.28
N PRO A 407 -11.95 -20.97 -3.68
CA PRO A 407 -12.21 -20.65 -5.08
C PRO A 407 -11.20 -19.67 -5.63
N GLY A 408 -11.07 -19.64 -6.96
CA GLY A 408 -10.23 -18.67 -7.65
C GLY A 408 -8.76 -19.08 -7.71
N HIS A 409 -7.89 -18.10 -7.61
CA HIS A 409 -6.45 -18.26 -7.77
C HIS A 409 -5.73 -17.81 -6.50
N ALA A 410 -4.97 -18.70 -5.86
CA ALA A 410 -4.11 -18.39 -4.72
C ALA A 410 -2.64 -18.58 -5.06
N ALA A 411 -1.75 -17.84 -4.41
CA ALA A 411 -0.31 -18.03 -4.50
C ALA A 411 0.35 -17.91 -3.11
N TRP A 412 1.48 -18.61 -2.96
CA TRP A 412 2.31 -18.61 -1.76
C TRP A 412 3.76 -18.38 -2.13
N THR A 413 4.31 -17.25 -1.68
CA THR A 413 5.69 -16.86 -2.00
C THR A 413 6.57 -17.06 -0.79
N ASP A 414 7.38 -18.11 -0.79
CA ASP A 414 8.53 -18.33 0.11
C ASP A 414 9.80 -18.15 -0.71
N TRP A 415 10.32 -16.93 -0.70
CA TRP A 415 11.42 -16.51 -1.57
C TRP A 415 12.60 -17.50 -1.58
N PRO A 416 13.10 -17.91 -2.76
CA PRO A 416 12.72 -17.40 -4.11
C PRO A 416 11.57 -18.15 -4.80
N TRP A 417 10.88 -19.03 -4.11
CA TRP A 417 9.85 -19.88 -4.67
C TRP A 417 8.45 -19.26 -4.57
N LYS A 418 7.65 -19.45 -5.63
CA LYS A 418 6.24 -19.07 -5.67
C LYS A 418 5.39 -20.22 -6.18
N LEU A 419 4.49 -20.70 -5.33
CA LEU A 419 3.52 -21.73 -5.63
C LEU A 419 2.18 -21.08 -5.99
N HIS A 420 1.57 -21.51 -7.08
CA HIS A 420 0.22 -21.15 -7.48
C HIS A 420 -0.74 -22.33 -7.31
N ARG A 421 -1.93 -22.04 -6.79
CA ARG A 421 -3.07 -22.95 -6.70
C ARG A 421 -4.21 -22.33 -7.48
N ILE A 422 -4.56 -22.93 -8.63
CA ILE A 422 -5.55 -22.42 -9.56
C ILE A 422 -6.75 -23.37 -9.59
N HIS A 423 -7.88 -22.90 -9.06
CA HIS A 423 -9.10 -23.69 -9.08
C HIS A 423 -9.83 -23.54 -10.44
N GLY A 424 -9.98 -24.65 -11.17
CA GLY A 424 -10.64 -24.70 -12.47
C GLY A 424 -12.14 -24.51 -12.37
N GLY A 425 -12.62 -23.26 -12.24
CA GLY A 425 -14.03 -22.92 -12.40
C GLY A 425 -14.44 -22.86 -13.88
N LYS A 426 -15.73 -23.08 -14.19
CA LYS A 426 -16.30 -23.01 -15.57
C LYS A 426 -16.01 -21.69 -16.32
N GLY A 427 -15.46 -20.66 -15.65
CA GLY A 427 -15.04 -19.37 -16.23
C GLY A 427 -13.60 -19.33 -16.76
N ALA A 428 -12.72 -20.26 -16.37
CA ALA A 428 -11.31 -20.28 -16.78
C ALA A 428 -11.13 -20.58 -18.29
N LYS A 429 -12.08 -21.30 -18.92
CA LYS A 429 -12.02 -21.63 -20.35
C LYS A 429 -12.21 -20.45 -21.33
N LYS A 430 -12.65 -19.27 -20.88
CA LYS A 430 -12.91 -18.13 -21.79
C LYS A 430 -11.75 -17.12 -21.90
N LYS A 431 -10.73 -17.14 -21.02
CA LYS A 431 -9.61 -16.19 -21.08
C LYS A 431 -8.31 -16.75 -21.70
N ALA A 432 -8.22 -18.04 -21.92
CA ALA A 432 -7.02 -18.68 -22.50
C ALA A 432 -7.13 -18.87 -24.02
N LYS A 433 -7.32 -17.78 -24.79
CA LYS A 433 -7.07 -17.77 -26.24
C LYS A 433 -5.74 -17.07 -26.53
N GLY A 434 -4.63 -17.71 -26.20
CA GLY A 434 -3.29 -17.28 -26.54
C GLY A 434 -2.29 -18.40 -26.24
N LYS A 435 -1.72 -18.99 -27.28
CA LYS A 435 -0.66 -20.01 -27.41
C LYS A 435 -0.28 -20.82 -26.14
N GLN A 436 -0.46 -22.13 -26.25
CA GLN A 436 -0.16 -23.23 -25.36
C GLN A 436 1.24 -23.14 -24.73
N ALA A 437 1.29 -22.89 -23.40
CA ALA A 437 2.27 -23.53 -22.54
C ALA A 437 1.69 -24.89 -22.10
N ALA A 438 2.47 -25.94 -21.99
CA ALA A 438 2.02 -27.23 -21.52
C ALA A 438 1.33 -27.06 -20.16
N GLU A 439 0.03 -27.35 -20.10
CA GLU A 439 -0.77 -27.21 -18.87
C GLU A 439 -0.42 -28.37 -17.94
N SER A 440 0.00 -28.08 -16.70
CA SER A 440 0.11 -29.08 -15.66
C SER A 440 -1.25 -29.76 -15.43
N PRO A 441 -1.33 -31.07 -15.25
CA PRO A 441 -2.58 -31.78 -15.04
C PRO A 441 -3.25 -31.30 -13.74
N ALA A 442 -4.59 -31.06 -13.81
CA ALA A 442 -5.37 -30.78 -12.62
C ALA A 442 -5.53 -32.04 -11.77
N ASP A 443 -5.54 -31.89 -10.43
CA ASP A 443 -5.88 -32.99 -9.51
C ASP A 443 -7.37 -33.38 -9.62
N SER A 444 -7.77 -34.45 -8.90
CA SER A 444 -9.16 -34.97 -8.89
C SER A 444 -10.20 -33.94 -8.43
N ALA A 445 -9.76 -32.85 -7.76
CA ALA A 445 -10.61 -31.72 -7.33
C ALA A 445 -10.65 -30.57 -8.36
N GLY A 446 -10.02 -30.73 -9.55
CA GLY A 446 -9.93 -29.70 -10.58
C GLY A 446 -8.98 -28.55 -10.22
N VAL A 447 -8.03 -28.79 -9.34
CA VAL A 447 -7.02 -27.80 -8.92
C VAL A 447 -5.73 -28.05 -9.71
N ARG A 448 -5.21 -27.00 -10.36
CA ARG A 448 -3.89 -26.97 -10.99
C ARG A 448 -2.89 -26.30 -10.06
N ILE A 449 -1.71 -26.89 -9.95
CA ILE A 449 -0.57 -26.36 -9.18
C ILE A 449 0.53 -25.99 -10.16
N GLU A 450 1.13 -24.81 -9.97
CA GLU A 450 2.32 -24.36 -10.69
C GLU A 450 3.37 -23.91 -9.65
N LEU A 451 4.64 -24.12 -9.92
CA LEU A 451 5.75 -23.71 -9.05
C LEU A 451 6.85 -23.01 -9.85
N TYR A 452 7.27 -21.84 -9.40
CA TYR A 452 8.29 -21.05 -10.07
C TYR A 452 9.42 -20.66 -9.12
N ASN A 453 10.66 -20.59 -9.64
CA ASN A 453 11.79 -19.96 -8.96
C ASN A 453 11.96 -18.55 -9.51
N LEU A 454 11.45 -17.56 -8.78
CA LEU A 454 11.45 -16.15 -9.21
C LEU A 454 12.83 -15.49 -9.27
N ALA A 455 13.88 -16.11 -8.68
CA ALA A 455 15.25 -15.62 -8.83
C ALA A 455 15.77 -15.86 -10.26
N ASP A 456 15.44 -17.02 -10.83
CA ASP A 456 15.92 -17.46 -12.14
C ASP A 456 14.87 -17.19 -13.23
N ASP A 457 13.58 -17.23 -12.89
CA ASP A 457 12.45 -17.04 -13.79
C ASP A 457 11.44 -16.00 -13.25
N PRO A 458 11.78 -14.71 -13.24
CA PRO A 458 10.86 -13.65 -12.79
C PRO A 458 9.62 -13.47 -13.68
N MET A 459 9.60 -14.12 -14.86
CA MET A 459 8.48 -14.09 -15.80
C MET A 459 7.54 -15.29 -15.66
N GLU A 460 7.77 -16.20 -14.72
CA GLU A 460 6.93 -17.36 -14.42
C GLU A 460 6.62 -18.19 -15.69
N LYS A 461 7.66 -18.53 -16.46
CA LYS A 461 7.56 -19.24 -17.74
C LYS A 461 7.76 -20.75 -17.59
N GLN A 462 8.64 -21.17 -16.67
CA GLN A 462 9.03 -22.55 -16.48
C GLN A 462 8.41 -23.13 -15.21
N ASP A 463 7.33 -23.91 -15.36
CA ASP A 463 6.71 -24.60 -14.24
C ASP A 463 7.59 -25.77 -13.76
N LEU A 464 8.00 -25.72 -12.51
CA LEU A 464 8.87 -26.71 -11.85
C LEU A 464 8.08 -27.61 -10.89
N ALA A 465 6.75 -27.61 -10.90
CA ALA A 465 5.95 -28.37 -9.95
C ALA A 465 6.21 -29.88 -10.02
N ALA A 466 6.40 -30.44 -11.23
CA ALA A 466 6.72 -31.86 -11.43
C ALA A 466 8.14 -32.22 -10.93
N ASP A 467 9.09 -31.28 -11.01
CA ASP A 467 10.48 -31.50 -10.66
C ASP A 467 10.76 -31.32 -9.15
N GLN A 468 9.83 -30.71 -8.40
CA GLN A 468 9.97 -30.34 -6.99
C GLN A 468 8.79 -30.80 -6.12
N PRO A 469 8.41 -32.11 -6.13
CA PRO A 469 7.17 -32.57 -5.49
C PRO A 469 7.15 -32.35 -3.96
N ASP A 470 8.28 -32.47 -3.29
CA ASP A 470 8.38 -32.26 -1.84
C ASP A 470 8.18 -30.79 -1.45
N ARG A 471 8.75 -29.88 -2.23
CA ARG A 471 8.54 -28.43 -2.08
C ARG A 471 7.08 -28.05 -2.32
N VAL A 472 6.49 -28.56 -3.38
CA VAL A 472 5.06 -28.36 -3.68
C VAL A 472 4.21 -28.81 -2.49
N ARG A 473 4.46 -29.99 -1.92
CA ARG A 473 3.70 -30.53 -0.78
C ARG A 473 3.81 -29.61 0.44
N THR A 474 5.01 -29.17 0.79
CA THR A 474 5.26 -28.30 1.94
C THR A 474 4.57 -26.95 1.76
N MET A 475 4.84 -26.23 0.65
CA MET A 475 4.28 -24.92 0.39
C MET A 475 2.74 -24.97 0.23
N ARG A 476 2.19 -26.03 -0.36
CA ARG A 476 0.73 -26.24 -0.46
C ARG A 476 0.10 -26.37 0.92
N THR A 477 0.71 -27.14 1.83
CA THR A 477 0.21 -27.34 3.20
C THR A 477 0.19 -26.01 3.98
N GLU A 478 1.26 -25.22 3.88
CA GLU A 478 1.36 -23.90 4.51
C GLU A 478 0.32 -22.93 3.95
N MET A 479 0.21 -22.84 2.61
CA MET A 479 -0.76 -22.00 1.94
C MET A 479 -2.20 -22.36 2.32
N GLU A 480 -2.56 -23.66 2.34
CA GLU A 480 -3.91 -24.10 2.71
C GLU A 480 -4.24 -23.80 4.18
N ALA A 481 -3.27 -23.89 5.08
CA ALA A 481 -3.42 -23.47 6.47
C ALA A 481 -3.69 -21.96 6.58
N TRP A 482 -2.97 -21.15 5.80
CA TRP A 482 -3.19 -19.70 5.72
C TRP A 482 -4.56 -19.37 5.13
N LEU A 483 -4.97 -20.02 4.01
CA LEU A 483 -6.28 -19.84 3.36
C LEU A 483 -7.43 -20.14 4.34
N LYS A 484 -7.31 -21.20 5.15
CA LYS A 484 -8.27 -21.51 6.22
C LYS A 484 -8.37 -20.38 7.24
N SER A 485 -7.23 -19.84 7.66
CA SER A 485 -7.21 -18.72 8.59
C SER A 485 -7.90 -17.47 8.01
N VAL A 486 -7.69 -17.20 6.71
CA VAL A 486 -8.35 -16.08 6.01
C VAL A 486 -9.86 -16.31 5.94
N ALA A 487 -10.33 -17.52 5.61
CA ALA A 487 -11.76 -17.85 5.58
C ALA A 487 -12.42 -17.70 6.96
N ARG A 488 -11.74 -18.08 8.06
CA ARG A 488 -12.22 -17.88 9.43
C ARG A 488 -12.39 -16.39 9.77
N SER A 489 -11.40 -15.57 9.44
CA SER A 489 -11.48 -14.11 9.58
C SER A 489 -12.65 -13.53 8.78
N LEU A 490 -12.80 -13.97 7.52
CA LEU A 490 -13.88 -13.56 6.64
C LEU A 490 -15.27 -13.83 7.26
N ASN A 491 -15.41 -14.95 7.97
CA ASN A 491 -16.59 -15.34 8.71
C ASN A 491 -16.79 -14.57 10.05
N GLY A 492 -15.95 -13.58 10.34
CA GLY A 492 -16.06 -12.72 11.52
C GLY A 492 -15.50 -13.31 12.81
N LYS A 493 -14.66 -14.36 12.74
CA LYS A 493 -14.11 -15.00 13.94
C LYS A 493 -13.03 -14.18 14.66
N ASP A 494 -12.62 -13.06 14.08
CA ASP A 494 -11.60 -12.16 14.63
C ASP A 494 -12.22 -10.98 15.44
N TYR A 495 -13.55 -10.80 15.41
CA TYR A 495 -14.26 -9.66 16.02
C TYR A 495 -15.09 -10.07 17.23
#